data_5ba0aac6f7c8b83bed09866673668873
#
_entry.id   5ba0aac6f7c8b83bed09866673668873
#
_cell.length_a   1.000
_cell.length_b   1.000
_cell.length_c   1.000
_cell.angle_alpha   90.00
_cell.angle_beta   90.00
_cell.angle_gamma   90.00
#
_symmetry.space_group_name_H-M   'P 1'
#
loop_
_entity.id
_entity.type
_entity.pdbx_description
1 polymer ?
#
loop_
_entity_poly.entity_id
_entity_poly.type
_entity_poly.pdbx_seq_one_letter_code
_entity_poly.pdbx_strand_id
1 'polypeptide(L)'
;MLNQTSYHGAGAIEEIVNEAKAHAFQKAFVCSDPDLIKFGVTGKVTGLLDKEGLAYEIYSDIKANPTIDNVKNGVAAFKASGADYIIAIGGGSSMDTSKAIGIIIANPEFEDVRSLEGVAPTKKPCVPIIAVPTTAGTAAEVTINYVITDVERKRKFVCVDPHDMPIIAVVDPEMMSSMPKGLTASTGMDALTHAIEGYTTKAAWEMTDMFHLKAIEIISKSLRGAVANTKEGREGMALGQYIAGMGFSNVGLGIAHSMAHTLGAVYDTPHGVACAMMLPIVMEYNADCTGEKYREIARAMGVEGVDQMDQAAYRKAAVDAVRKLSEDVGIPSKLEALKEEDLPFLAESAHADACAPGNPKDASIEDLTELFRKLM
;
A
#
# COMPACT_ATOMS: atom_id res chain seq x y z
N MET A 1 -10.00 -0.67 12.00
CA MET A 1 -9.66 0.74 12.25
C MET A 1 -9.80 1.50 10.96
N LEU A 2 -10.16 2.77 11.03
CA LEU A 2 -10.36 3.67 9.89
C LEU A 2 -9.91 5.08 10.29
N ASN A 3 -9.69 5.97 9.31
CA ASN A 3 -9.49 7.40 9.57
C ASN A 3 -10.70 8.00 10.33
N GLN A 4 -10.48 9.08 11.05
CA GLN A 4 -11.57 9.84 11.64
C GLN A 4 -12.45 10.47 10.56
N THR A 5 -11.82 10.99 9.50
CA THR A 5 -12.48 11.59 8.34
C THR A 5 -11.75 11.23 7.06
N SER A 6 -12.47 11.07 5.97
CA SER A 6 -11.88 10.93 4.62
C SER A 6 -12.69 11.70 3.58
N TYR A 7 -11.97 12.30 2.65
CA TYR A 7 -12.51 13.06 1.52
C TYR A 7 -12.11 12.40 0.22
N HIS A 8 -13.04 12.27 -0.71
CA HIS A 8 -12.84 11.53 -1.95
C HIS A 8 -13.35 12.31 -3.15
N GLY A 9 -12.62 12.25 -4.25
CA GLY A 9 -12.99 12.85 -5.53
C GLY A 9 -12.14 14.04 -5.92
N ALA A 10 -12.33 14.48 -7.17
CA ALA A 10 -11.60 15.63 -7.72
C ALA A 10 -11.87 16.90 -6.91
N GLY A 11 -10.80 17.61 -6.56
CA GLY A 11 -10.88 18.81 -5.73
C GLY A 11 -10.90 18.54 -4.22
N ALA A 12 -10.86 17.29 -3.78
CA ALA A 12 -10.87 16.94 -2.35
C ALA A 12 -9.72 17.60 -1.56
N ILE A 13 -8.61 17.96 -2.20
CA ILE A 13 -7.49 18.66 -1.55
C ILE A 13 -7.89 20.01 -0.94
N GLU A 14 -8.98 20.63 -1.38
CA GLU A 14 -9.46 21.88 -0.80
C GLU A 14 -9.90 21.72 0.67
N GLU A 15 -10.32 20.52 1.07
CA GLU A 15 -10.70 20.20 2.43
C GLU A 15 -9.53 20.22 3.42
N ILE A 16 -8.29 20.12 2.95
CA ILE A 16 -7.08 20.21 3.81
C ILE A 16 -7.10 21.52 4.62
N VAL A 17 -7.44 22.62 3.97
CA VAL A 17 -7.51 23.94 4.61
C VAL A 17 -8.64 24.01 5.63
N ASN A 18 -9.81 23.47 5.29
CA ASN A 18 -10.96 23.43 6.18
C ASN A 18 -10.66 22.63 7.45
N GLU A 19 -10.03 21.47 7.28
CA GLU A 19 -9.64 20.59 8.39
C GLU A 19 -8.54 21.22 9.26
N ALA A 20 -7.52 21.82 8.64
CA ALA A 20 -6.47 22.50 9.40
C ALA A 20 -7.04 23.62 10.28
N LYS A 21 -8.01 24.39 9.77
CA LYS A 21 -8.70 25.44 10.54
C LYS A 21 -9.61 24.85 11.61
N ALA A 22 -10.38 23.81 11.30
CA ALA A 22 -11.30 23.16 12.25
C ALA A 22 -10.57 22.54 13.45
N HIS A 23 -9.39 21.97 13.21
CA HIS A 23 -8.51 21.43 14.26
C HIS A 23 -7.65 22.49 14.95
N ALA A 24 -7.72 23.75 14.52
CA ALA A 24 -6.90 24.86 15.02
C ALA A 24 -5.38 24.59 14.91
N PHE A 25 -4.94 23.84 13.91
CA PHE A 25 -3.53 23.58 13.63
C PHE A 25 -2.79 24.86 13.24
N GLN A 26 -1.56 25.03 13.72
CA GLN A 26 -0.81 26.27 13.58
C GLN A 26 0.21 26.23 12.44
N LYS A 27 0.96 25.13 12.30
CA LYS A 27 1.99 25.00 11.28
C LYS A 27 2.11 23.57 10.79
N ALA A 28 2.01 23.37 9.47
CA ALA A 28 2.16 22.07 8.83
C ALA A 28 3.63 21.69 8.64
N PHE A 29 3.96 20.43 8.87
CA PHE A 29 5.18 19.79 8.37
C PHE A 29 4.81 18.99 7.13
N VAL A 30 5.16 19.51 5.96
CA VAL A 30 4.77 18.92 4.67
C VAL A 30 5.83 17.92 4.23
N CYS A 31 5.55 16.63 4.37
CA CYS A 31 6.42 15.55 3.91
C CYS A 31 6.11 15.21 2.45
N SER A 32 7.04 15.45 1.54
CA SER A 32 6.88 15.14 0.13
C SER A 32 8.23 14.88 -0.53
N ASP A 33 8.27 13.95 -1.49
CA ASP A 33 9.52 13.65 -2.18
C ASP A 33 9.93 14.76 -3.17
N PRO A 34 11.23 14.85 -3.51
CA PRO A 34 11.75 15.90 -4.39
C PRO A 34 11.12 15.94 -5.77
N ASP A 35 10.73 14.79 -6.33
CA ASP A 35 10.13 14.74 -7.68
C ASP A 35 8.72 15.32 -7.68
N LEU A 36 7.89 15.01 -6.68
CA LEU A 36 6.56 15.62 -6.53
C LEU A 36 6.63 17.14 -6.35
N ILE A 37 7.64 17.62 -5.63
CA ILE A 37 7.89 19.06 -5.48
C ILE A 37 8.28 19.66 -6.83
N LYS A 38 9.25 19.06 -7.51
CA LYS A 38 9.77 19.52 -8.81
C LYS A 38 8.69 19.55 -9.89
N PHE A 39 7.80 18.56 -9.92
CA PHE A 39 6.74 18.48 -10.91
C PHE A 39 5.45 19.22 -10.50
N GLY A 40 5.47 19.96 -9.41
CA GLY A 40 4.39 20.81 -8.97
C GLY A 40 3.19 20.09 -8.33
N VAL A 41 3.30 18.80 -8.07
CA VAL A 41 2.21 18.05 -7.41
C VAL A 41 2.03 18.54 -5.97
N THR A 42 3.12 18.62 -5.21
CA THR A 42 3.14 19.19 -3.85
C THR A 42 2.64 20.64 -3.85
N GLY A 43 2.98 21.41 -4.89
CA GLY A 43 2.56 22.81 -5.06
C GLY A 43 1.05 23.01 -5.14
N LYS A 44 0.29 22.01 -5.57
CA LYS A 44 -1.19 22.08 -5.53
C LYS A 44 -1.71 22.25 -4.10
N VAL A 45 -1.11 21.55 -3.14
CA VAL A 45 -1.49 21.64 -1.72
C VAL A 45 -0.89 22.88 -1.06
N THR A 46 0.41 23.13 -1.23
CA THR A 46 1.05 24.30 -0.62
C THR A 46 0.49 25.60 -1.13
N GLY A 47 0.06 25.67 -2.40
CA GLY A 47 -0.64 26.83 -2.95
C GLY A 47 -1.99 27.13 -2.28
N LEU A 48 -2.71 26.10 -1.81
CA LEU A 48 -3.91 26.29 -1.00
C LEU A 48 -3.57 26.83 0.41
N LEU A 49 -2.49 26.33 1.01
CA LEU A 49 -2.01 26.84 2.31
C LEU A 49 -1.57 28.30 2.20
N ASP A 50 -0.82 28.67 1.16
CA ASP A 50 -0.37 30.04 0.89
C ASP A 50 -1.56 31.00 0.73
N LYS A 51 -2.56 30.61 -0.06
CA LYS A 51 -3.77 31.40 -0.30
C LYS A 51 -4.51 31.72 0.99
N GLU A 52 -4.53 30.81 1.93
CA GLU A 52 -5.23 30.93 3.20
C GLU A 52 -4.34 31.40 4.36
N GLY A 53 -3.07 31.71 4.07
CA GLY A 53 -2.10 32.19 5.07
C GLY A 53 -1.75 31.18 6.14
N LEU A 54 -1.86 29.88 5.84
CA LEU A 54 -1.51 28.79 6.76
C LEU A 54 -0.01 28.49 6.67
N ALA A 55 0.67 28.52 7.82
CA ALA A 55 2.10 28.30 7.88
C ALA A 55 2.46 26.84 7.62
N TYR A 56 3.57 26.61 6.92
CA TYR A 56 4.11 25.28 6.68
C TYR A 56 5.62 25.29 6.47
N GLU A 57 6.22 24.12 6.56
CA GLU A 57 7.61 23.86 6.20
C GLU A 57 7.70 22.53 5.45
N ILE A 58 8.45 22.52 4.33
CA ILE A 58 8.58 21.31 3.50
C ILE A 58 9.78 20.50 3.98
N TYR A 59 9.55 19.20 4.20
CA TYR A 59 10.55 18.18 4.42
C TYR A 59 10.61 17.25 3.22
N SER A 60 11.76 17.21 2.54
CA SER A 60 11.92 16.50 1.27
C SER A 60 13.00 15.41 1.28
N ASP A 61 13.59 15.10 2.43
CA ASP A 61 14.47 13.92 2.54
C ASP A 61 13.66 12.62 2.59
N ILE A 62 12.84 12.44 1.55
CA ILE A 62 12.01 11.28 1.32
C ILE A 62 12.62 10.48 0.18
N LYS A 63 12.84 9.18 0.41
CA LYS A 63 13.40 8.26 -0.59
C LYS A 63 12.47 7.09 -0.80
N ALA A 64 12.52 6.52 -1.99
CA ALA A 64 12.00 5.18 -2.22
C ALA A 64 12.65 4.23 -1.19
N ASN A 65 11.86 3.41 -0.51
CA ASN A 65 12.35 2.59 0.60
C ASN A 65 12.96 3.44 1.73
N PRO A 66 12.15 4.17 2.51
CA PRO A 66 12.64 5.10 3.51
C PRO A 66 13.55 4.40 4.54
N THR A 67 14.64 5.07 4.88
CA THR A 67 15.66 4.53 5.77
C THR A 67 15.50 5.05 7.20
N ILE A 68 16.14 4.39 8.16
CA ILE A 68 16.25 4.86 9.55
C ILE A 68 16.77 6.30 9.60
N ASP A 69 17.77 6.65 8.76
CA ASP A 69 18.34 8.01 8.74
C ASP A 69 17.34 9.04 8.21
N ASN A 70 16.53 8.72 7.20
CA ASN A 70 15.46 9.62 6.75
C ASN A 70 14.47 9.93 7.87
N VAL A 71 14.12 8.93 8.68
CA VAL A 71 13.22 9.12 9.83
C VAL A 71 13.90 9.99 10.90
N LYS A 72 15.15 9.71 11.28
CA LYS A 72 15.90 10.49 12.27
C LYS A 72 16.04 11.96 11.84
N ASN A 73 16.41 12.20 10.59
CA ASN A 73 16.50 13.54 10.01
C ASN A 73 15.15 14.25 10.05
N GLY A 74 14.08 13.54 9.74
CA GLY A 74 12.70 14.05 9.78
C GLY A 74 12.25 14.41 11.19
N VAL A 75 12.57 13.60 12.19
CA VAL A 75 12.29 13.90 13.60
C VAL A 75 13.01 15.18 14.04
N ALA A 76 14.29 15.32 13.69
CA ALA A 76 15.07 16.54 13.99
C ALA A 76 14.47 17.76 13.28
N ALA A 77 14.13 17.65 12.00
CA ALA A 77 13.53 18.73 11.23
C ALA A 77 12.15 19.12 11.77
N PHE A 78 11.31 18.16 12.14
CA PHE A 78 10.00 18.43 12.73
C PHE A 78 10.15 19.24 14.04
N LYS A 79 11.05 18.82 14.94
CA LYS A 79 11.32 19.55 16.20
C LYS A 79 11.80 20.97 15.94
N ALA A 80 12.66 21.17 14.95
CA ALA A 80 13.19 22.49 14.60
C ALA A 80 12.14 23.40 13.95
N SER A 81 11.20 22.84 13.19
CA SER A 81 10.18 23.59 12.46
C SER A 81 9.14 24.26 13.34
N GLY A 82 8.90 23.75 14.54
CA GLY A 82 7.79 24.16 15.40
C GLY A 82 6.41 23.79 14.86
N ALA A 83 6.34 22.84 13.93
CA ALA A 83 5.07 22.33 13.41
C ALA A 83 4.31 21.51 14.46
N ASP A 84 3.00 21.46 14.33
CA ASP A 84 2.09 20.73 15.25
C ASP A 84 1.26 19.65 14.56
N TYR A 85 1.34 19.54 13.22
CA TYR A 85 0.74 18.47 12.43
C TYR A 85 1.54 18.20 11.16
N ILE A 86 1.28 17.06 10.53
CA ILE A 86 1.96 16.62 9.31
C ILE A 86 0.95 16.61 8.16
N ILE A 87 1.35 17.09 6.98
CA ILE A 87 0.68 16.81 5.71
C ILE A 87 1.59 15.88 4.92
N ALA A 88 1.21 14.63 4.80
CA ALA A 88 1.95 13.63 4.04
C ALA A 88 1.46 13.60 2.60
N ILE A 89 2.29 14.03 1.65
CA ILE A 89 1.95 14.07 0.22
C ILE A 89 2.86 13.11 -0.52
N GLY A 90 2.30 12.06 -1.10
CA GLY A 90 3.10 11.10 -1.85
C GLY A 90 2.53 9.69 -1.88
N GLY A 91 3.37 8.74 -2.26
CA GLY A 91 3.08 7.31 -2.16
C GLY A 91 3.45 6.73 -0.79
N GLY A 92 3.59 5.41 -0.72
CA GLY A 92 3.93 4.70 0.51
C GLY A 92 5.14 5.28 1.24
N SER A 93 6.22 5.64 0.53
CA SER A 93 7.45 6.15 1.16
C SER A 93 7.24 7.46 1.92
N SER A 94 6.47 8.40 1.38
CA SER A 94 6.13 9.65 2.08
C SER A 94 5.25 9.39 3.30
N MET A 95 4.28 8.47 3.15
CA MET A 95 3.38 8.09 4.24
C MET A 95 4.13 7.36 5.37
N ASP A 96 4.94 6.37 5.02
CA ASP A 96 5.70 5.57 5.99
C ASP A 96 6.69 6.43 6.78
N THR A 97 7.40 7.33 6.09
CA THR A 97 8.30 8.29 6.76
C THR A 97 7.51 9.21 7.71
N SER A 98 6.36 9.71 7.28
CA SER A 98 5.51 10.61 8.09
C SER A 98 4.97 9.91 9.33
N LYS A 99 4.52 8.66 9.22
CA LYS A 99 4.05 7.86 10.35
C LYS A 99 5.16 7.63 11.36
N ALA A 100 6.35 7.20 10.90
CA ALA A 100 7.50 6.98 11.76
C ALA A 100 7.92 8.26 12.50
N ILE A 101 7.98 9.41 11.82
CA ILE A 101 8.26 10.70 12.44
C ILE A 101 7.21 11.01 13.50
N GLY A 102 5.94 10.95 13.14
CA GLY A 102 4.82 11.30 14.02
C GLY A 102 4.74 10.45 15.28
N ILE A 103 5.00 9.14 15.17
CA ILE A 103 5.05 8.20 16.30
C ILE A 103 6.19 8.54 17.26
N ILE A 104 7.40 8.77 16.74
CA ILE A 104 8.59 9.08 17.57
C ILE A 104 8.43 10.43 18.27
N ILE A 105 7.88 11.44 17.61
CA ILE A 105 7.63 12.74 18.24
C ILE A 105 6.66 12.60 19.41
N ALA A 106 5.61 11.80 19.28
CA ALA A 106 4.62 11.57 20.34
C ALA A 106 5.11 10.61 21.44
N ASN A 107 6.00 9.67 21.07
CA ASN A 107 6.52 8.61 21.95
C ASN A 107 8.08 8.60 21.88
N PRO A 108 8.77 9.59 22.49
CA PRO A 108 10.21 9.74 22.33
C PRO A 108 11.05 8.59 22.92
N GLU A 109 10.46 7.71 23.72
CA GLU A 109 11.09 6.47 24.18
C GLU A 109 11.41 5.49 23.05
N PHE A 110 10.79 5.68 21.88
CA PHE A 110 11.03 4.92 20.65
C PHE A 110 11.95 5.66 19.65
N GLU A 111 12.80 6.54 20.11
CA GLU A 111 13.77 7.29 19.27
C GLU A 111 14.68 6.38 18.44
N ASP A 112 15.03 5.19 18.96
CA ASP A 112 15.61 4.15 18.11
C ASP A 112 14.51 3.54 17.22
N VAL A 113 14.54 3.88 15.92
CA VAL A 113 13.54 3.46 14.94
C VAL A 113 13.37 1.92 14.90
N ARG A 114 14.43 1.16 15.19
CA ARG A 114 14.40 -0.30 15.27
C ARG A 114 13.45 -0.81 16.37
N SER A 115 13.28 -0.03 17.44
CA SER A 115 12.37 -0.40 18.54
C SER A 115 10.89 -0.39 18.15
N LEU A 116 10.57 0.15 16.99
CA LEU A 116 9.21 0.18 16.43
C LEU A 116 8.87 -1.06 15.60
N GLU A 117 9.82 -1.97 15.35
CA GLU A 117 9.58 -3.19 14.56
C GLU A 117 8.49 -4.06 15.17
N GLY A 118 7.60 -4.58 14.33
CA GLY A 118 6.45 -5.36 14.76
C GLY A 118 5.38 -4.49 15.41
N VAL A 119 4.83 -4.97 16.53
CA VAL A 119 3.82 -4.25 17.31
C VAL A 119 4.50 -3.62 18.53
N ALA A 120 4.93 -2.37 18.40
CA ALA A 120 5.56 -1.65 19.48
C ALA A 120 4.51 -1.17 20.51
N PRO A 121 4.82 -1.19 21.82
CA PRO A 121 3.88 -0.77 22.87
C PRO A 121 3.88 0.75 23.06
N THR A 122 3.59 1.50 21.99
CA THR A 122 3.43 2.94 22.03
C THR A 122 2.23 3.33 22.91
N LYS A 123 2.25 4.50 23.51
CA LYS A 123 1.22 4.93 24.47
C LYS A 123 0.36 6.06 23.96
N LYS A 124 0.87 6.83 23.00
CA LYS A 124 0.22 8.03 22.50
C LYS A 124 0.02 7.94 20.99
N PRO A 125 -1.11 8.43 20.48
CA PRO A 125 -1.28 8.63 19.04
C PRO A 125 -0.15 9.48 18.47
N CYS A 126 0.21 9.23 17.23
CA CYS A 126 1.19 10.05 16.52
C CYS A 126 0.72 11.51 16.42
N VAL A 127 1.64 12.39 16.09
CA VAL A 127 1.30 13.74 15.64
C VAL A 127 0.22 13.64 14.57
N PRO A 128 -0.85 14.48 14.60
CA PRO A 128 -1.91 14.42 13.61
C PRO A 128 -1.38 14.43 12.17
N ILE A 129 -1.85 13.49 11.35
CA ILE A 129 -1.46 13.39 9.93
C ILE A 129 -2.70 13.59 9.06
N ILE A 130 -2.59 14.52 8.10
CA ILE A 130 -3.46 14.62 6.94
C ILE A 130 -2.71 13.95 5.79
N ALA A 131 -3.24 12.84 5.31
CA ALA A 131 -2.61 12.02 4.28
C ALA A 131 -3.20 12.30 2.90
N VAL A 132 -2.34 12.63 1.94
CA VAL A 132 -2.71 12.97 0.54
C VAL A 132 -1.97 12.03 -0.40
N PRO A 133 -2.54 10.87 -0.75
CA PRO A 133 -1.88 9.91 -1.60
C PRO A 133 -1.74 10.42 -3.04
N THR A 134 -0.59 10.14 -3.66
CA THR A 134 -0.31 10.42 -5.08
C THR A 134 -0.15 9.14 -5.90
N THR A 135 -0.27 7.98 -5.24
CA THR A 135 -0.31 6.66 -5.88
C THR A 135 -1.60 5.94 -5.51
N ALA A 136 -2.08 5.07 -6.39
CA ALA A 136 -3.28 4.27 -6.16
C ALA A 136 -2.89 2.79 -5.98
N GLY A 137 -2.32 2.46 -4.83
CA GLY A 137 -1.81 1.11 -4.56
C GLY A 137 -1.72 0.76 -3.09
N THR A 138 -0.82 1.40 -2.36
CA THR A 138 -0.44 1.02 -0.99
C THR A 138 -1.53 1.24 0.05
N ALA A 139 -2.45 2.17 -0.21
CA ALA A 139 -3.46 2.61 0.77
C ALA A 139 -2.87 3.05 2.12
N ALA A 140 -1.63 3.55 2.13
CA ALA A 140 -0.93 3.94 3.36
C ALA A 140 -1.65 5.06 4.12
N GLU A 141 -2.51 5.82 3.44
CA GLU A 141 -3.38 6.84 4.03
C GLU A 141 -4.47 6.28 4.97
N VAL A 142 -4.74 4.96 4.90
CA VAL A 142 -5.80 4.30 5.69
C VAL A 142 -5.32 3.02 6.39
N THR A 143 -4.01 2.84 6.51
CA THR A 143 -3.42 1.64 7.14
C THR A 143 -2.69 1.97 8.43
N ILE A 144 -2.54 0.95 9.30
CA ILE A 144 -1.84 1.02 10.59
C ILE A 144 -0.41 0.50 10.52
N ASN A 145 0.13 0.33 9.34
CA ASN A 145 1.48 -0.20 9.14
C ASN A 145 2.33 0.78 8.31
N TYR A 146 3.62 0.68 8.52
CA TYR A 146 4.64 1.36 7.73
C TYR A 146 5.90 0.51 7.68
N VAL A 147 6.72 0.74 6.64
CA VAL A 147 7.90 -0.08 6.35
C VAL A 147 9.13 0.79 6.30
N ILE A 148 10.15 0.44 7.08
CA ILE A 148 11.42 1.16 7.14
C ILE A 148 12.57 0.23 6.75
N THR A 149 13.55 0.78 6.07
CA THR A 149 14.76 0.07 5.63
C THR A 149 15.90 0.28 6.65
N ASP A 150 16.38 -0.83 7.19
CA ASP A 150 17.62 -0.88 7.96
C ASP A 150 18.78 -1.18 7.00
N VAL A 151 19.49 -0.13 6.61
CA VAL A 151 20.61 -0.24 5.65
C VAL A 151 21.76 -1.03 6.24
N GLU A 152 22.04 -0.89 7.55
CA GLU A 152 23.12 -1.63 8.21
C GLU A 152 22.86 -3.13 8.21
N ARG A 153 21.60 -3.54 8.49
CA ARG A 153 21.19 -4.95 8.53
C ARG A 153 20.71 -5.47 7.19
N LYS A 154 20.73 -4.62 6.15
CA LYS A 154 20.30 -4.94 4.78
C LYS A 154 18.92 -5.60 4.72
N ARG A 155 17.97 -5.09 5.50
CA ARG A 155 16.59 -5.60 5.54
C ARG A 155 15.56 -4.49 5.69
N LYS A 156 14.35 -4.79 5.28
CA LYS A 156 13.18 -3.99 5.61
C LYS A 156 12.49 -4.59 6.83
N PHE A 157 11.88 -3.75 7.63
CA PHE A 157 11.04 -4.19 8.73
C PHE A 157 9.70 -3.45 8.73
N VAL A 158 8.67 -4.18 9.11
CA VAL A 158 7.31 -3.68 9.19
C VAL A 158 7.02 -3.25 10.63
N CYS A 159 6.46 -2.07 10.77
CA CYS A 159 5.89 -1.57 12.01
C CYS A 159 4.38 -1.57 11.90
N VAL A 160 3.70 -2.02 12.94
CA VAL A 160 2.24 -2.08 13.01
C VAL A 160 1.79 -1.39 14.29
N ASP A 161 1.12 -0.26 14.16
CA ASP A 161 0.69 0.51 15.31
C ASP A 161 -0.65 1.23 15.03
N PRO A 162 -1.73 0.90 15.76
CA PRO A 162 -2.98 1.63 15.65
C PRO A 162 -2.85 3.14 15.86
N HIS A 163 -1.83 3.59 16.57
CA HIS A 163 -1.57 5.00 16.84
C HIS A 163 -0.99 5.76 15.65
N ASP A 164 -0.52 5.10 14.60
CA ASP A 164 0.06 5.75 13.41
C ASP A 164 -0.97 6.09 12.32
N MET A 165 -2.21 5.66 12.47
CA MET A 165 -3.27 5.92 11.50
C MET A 165 -3.42 7.42 11.25
N PRO A 166 -3.31 7.90 10.00
CA PRO A 166 -3.65 9.27 9.67
C PRO A 166 -5.07 9.61 10.11
N ILE A 167 -5.27 10.75 10.74
CA ILE A 167 -6.60 11.16 11.20
C ILE A 167 -7.51 11.54 10.05
N ILE A 168 -6.94 12.11 8.98
CA ILE A 168 -7.64 12.54 7.79
C ILE A 168 -6.96 11.97 6.56
N ALA A 169 -7.74 11.35 5.67
CA ALA A 169 -7.31 10.97 4.34
C ALA A 169 -7.97 11.86 3.29
N VAL A 170 -7.19 12.40 2.38
CA VAL A 170 -7.67 13.25 1.27
C VAL A 170 -7.31 12.58 -0.04
N VAL A 171 -8.24 11.82 -0.58
CA VAL A 171 -8.05 10.94 -1.74
C VAL A 171 -8.56 11.62 -3.00
N ASP A 172 -7.70 12.45 -3.59
CA ASP A 172 -8.01 13.24 -4.78
C ASP A 172 -7.35 12.59 -6.01
N PRO A 173 -8.12 12.09 -6.99
CA PRO A 173 -7.57 11.45 -8.17
C PRO A 173 -6.71 12.39 -9.04
N GLU A 174 -6.88 13.70 -8.93
CA GLU A 174 -6.03 14.66 -9.63
C GLU A 174 -4.60 14.71 -9.08
N MET A 175 -4.41 14.33 -7.83
CA MET A 175 -3.08 14.16 -7.24
C MET A 175 -2.34 12.92 -7.77
N MET A 176 -3.06 11.97 -8.38
CA MET A 176 -2.54 10.72 -8.93
C MET A 176 -2.40 10.74 -10.45
N SER A 177 -2.94 11.77 -11.12
CA SER A 177 -3.05 11.83 -12.60
C SER A 177 -1.70 11.94 -13.33
N SER A 178 -0.65 12.35 -12.63
CA SER A 178 0.71 12.44 -13.18
C SER A 178 1.54 11.16 -13.09
N MET A 179 1.00 10.09 -12.47
CA MET A 179 1.72 8.81 -12.42
C MET A 179 2.00 8.28 -13.84
N PRO A 180 3.26 7.85 -14.12
CA PRO A 180 3.58 7.13 -15.35
C PRO A 180 2.78 5.83 -15.48
N LYS A 181 2.55 5.37 -16.72
CA LYS A 181 1.78 4.14 -17.01
C LYS A 181 2.27 2.91 -16.24
N GLY A 182 3.59 2.69 -16.24
CA GLY A 182 4.18 1.54 -15.53
C GLY A 182 3.95 1.59 -14.02
N LEU A 183 4.08 2.77 -13.41
CA LEU A 183 3.79 2.95 -11.99
C LEU A 183 2.29 2.78 -11.70
N THR A 184 1.42 3.32 -12.56
CA THR A 184 -0.04 3.13 -12.44
C THR A 184 -0.40 1.66 -12.50
N ALA A 185 0.15 0.90 -13.45
CA ALA A 185 -0.10 -0.53 -13.60
C ALA A 185 0.38 -1.32 -12.38
N SER A 186 1.61 -1.09 -11.95
CA SER A 186 2.20 -1.84 -10.83
C SER A 186 1.50 -1.52 -9.50
N THR A 187 1.24 -0.27 -9.20
CA THR A 187 0.53 0.09 -7.94
C THR A 187 -0.92 -0.36 -7.96
N GLY A 188 -1.59 -0.33 -9.12
CA GLY A 188 -2.95 -0.83 -9.25
C GLY A 188 -3.06 -2.35 -9.07
N MET A 189 -2.10 -3.11 -9.58
CA MET A 189 -2.02 -4.55 -9.34
C MET A 189 -1.65 -4.87 -7.88
N ASP A 190 -0.86 -4.03 -7.23
CA ASP A 190 -0.61 -4.09 -5.80
C ASP A 190 -1.92 -3.94 -5.00
N ALA A 191 -2.73 -2.93 -5.32
CA ALA A 191 -4.05 -2.76 -4.72
C ALA A 191 -4.98 -3.98 -4.93
N LEU A 192 -4.94 -4.61 -6.10
CA LEU A 192 -5.68 -5.85 -6.36
C LEU A 192 -5.16 -7.00 -5.50
N THR A 193 -3.83 -7.11 -5.35
CA THR A 193 -3.20 -8.12 -4.49
C THR A 193 -3.61 -7.93 -3.04
N HIS A 194 -3.59 -6.69 -2.53
CA HIS A 194 -4.13 -6.35 -1.21
C HIS A 194 -5.57 -6.82 -1.02
N ALA A 195 -6.44 -6.53 -1.99
CA ALA A 195 -7.85 -6.88 -1.89
C ALA A 195 -8.07 -8.41 -1.93
N ILE A 196 -7.38 -9.13 -2.80
CA ILE A 196 -7.52 -10.60 -2.92
C ILE A 196 -6.92 -11.32 -1.72
N GLU A 197 -5.71 -10.94 -1.29
CA GLU A 197 -5.09 -11.55 -0.10
C GLU A 197 -5.86 -11.21 1.17
N GLY A 198 -6.30 -9.94 1.33
CA GLY A 198 -7.13 -9.54 2.45
C GLY A 198 -8.48 -10.28 2.49
N TYR A 199 -9.06 -10.62 1.34
CA TYR A 199 -10.28 -11.41 1.25
C TYR A 199 -10.06 -12.88 1.62
N THR A 200 -8.88 -13.43 1.34
CA THR A 200 -8.58 -14.86 1.54
C THR A 200 -7.77 -15.14 2.79
N THR A 201 -7.19 -14.15 3.45
CA THR A 201 -6.38 -14.33 4.67
C THR A 201 -7.14 -15.04 5.78
N LYS A 202 -6.43 -15.73 6.66
CA LYS A 202 -7.04 -16.48 7.79
C LYS A 202 -7.89 -15.62 8.72
N ALA A 203 -7.56 -14.35 8.87
CA ALA A 203 -8.28 -13.41 9.73
C ALA A 203 -9.47 -12.73 9.04
N ALA A 204 -9.74 -13.02 7.75
CA ALA A 204 -10.85 -12.44 7.00
C ALA A 204 -12.22 -12.81 7.62
N TRP A 205 -13.14 -11.87 7.62
CA TRP A 205 -14.50 -12.01 8.13
C TRP A 205 -15.47 -11.09 7.39
N GLU A 206 -16.76 -11.26 7.62
CA GLU A 206 -17.82 -10.64 6.83
C GLU A 206 -17.67 -9.13 6.65
N MET A 207 -17.24 -8.39 7.69
CA MET A 207 -17.10 -6.95 7.59
C MET A 207 -15.95 -6.54 6.65
N THR A 208 -14.81 -7.22 6.70
CA THR A 208 -13.67 -6.92 5.81
C THR A 208 -13.89 -7.48 4.42
N ASP A 209 -14.63 -8.58 4.29
CA ASP A 209 -14.98 -9.20 3.01
C ASP A 209 -15.79 -8.24 2.13
N MET A 210 -16.68 -7.42 2.71
CA MET A 210 -17.41 -6.35 1.97
C MET A 210 -16.44 -5.39 1.27
N PHE A 211 -15.43 -4.92 2.01
CA PHE A 211 -14.46 -3.98 1.46
C PHE A 211 -13.63 -4.61 0.36
N HIS A 212 -13.12 -5.82 0.60
CA HIS A 212 -12.27 -6.50 -0.36
C HIS A 212 -13.00 -6.83 -1.67
N LEU A 213 -14.21 -7.37 -1.61
CA LEU A 213 -14.99 -7.67 -2.81
C LEU A 213 -15.33 -6.42 -3.60
N LYS A 214 -15.69 -5.32 -2.91
CA LYS A 214 -15.95 -4.04 -3.58
C LYS A 214 -14.68 -3.44 -4.18
N ALA A 215 -13.55 -3.56 -3.50
CA ALA A 215 -12.26 -3.12 -4.04
C ALA A 215 -11.89 -3.92 -5.30
N ILE A 216 -12.01 -5.24 -5.29
CA ILE A 216 -11.74 -6.10 -6.46
C ILE A 216 -12.61 -5.66 -7.65
N GLU A 217 -13.90 -5.44 -7.44
CA GLU A 217 -14.82 -4.98 -8.49
C GLU A 217 -14.36 -3.64 -9.10
N ILE A 218 -14.10 -2.64 -8.26
CA ILE A 218 -13.73 -1.30 -8.73
C ILE A 218 -12.37 -1.33 -9.44
N ILE A 219 -11.36 -1.97 -8.86
CA ILE A 219 -10.01 -2.05 -9.42
C ILE A 219 -10.03 -2.76 -10.77
N SER A 220 -10.74 -3.89 -10.87
CA SER A 220 -10.85 -4.67 -12.12
C SER A 220 -11.48 -3.88 -13.27
N LYS A 221 -12.46 -3.04 -12.96
CA LYS A 221 -13.10 -2.16 -13.95
C LYS A 221 -12.25 -0.95 -14.32
N SER A 222 -11.45 -0.44 -13.39
CA SER A 222 -10.85 0.89 -13.50
C SER A 222 -9.38 0.88 -13.94
N LEU A 223 -8.63 -0.19 -13.65
CA LEU A 223 -7.16 -0.18 -13.79
C LEU A 223 -6.71 0.04 -15.25
N ARG A 224 -7.35 -0.60 -16.22
CA ARG A 224 -7.05 -0.38 -17.65
C ARG A 224 -7.25 1.08 -18.06
N GLY A 225 -8.35 1.68 -17.60
CA GLY A 225 -8.65 3.09 -17.82
C GLY A 225 -7.65 4.02 -17.13
N ALA A 226 -7.23 3.70 -15.92
CA ALA A 226 -6.22 4.46 -15.19
C ALA A 226 -4.86 4.44 -15.91
N VAL A 227 -4.44 3.27 -16.42
CA VAL A 227 -3.21 3.14 -17.21
C VAL A 227 -3.29 3.91 -18.53
N ALA A 228 -4.48 4.00 -19.12
CA ALA A 228 -4.77 4.87 -20.28
C ALA A 228 -4.94 6.35 -19.89
N ASN A 229 -4.84 6.66 -18.60
CA ASN A 229 -5.00 8.00 -18.02
C ASN A 229 -6.38 8.61 -18.24
N THR A 230 -7.44 7.81 -18.23
CA THR A 230 -8.82 8.32 -18.26
C THR A 230 -9.22 8.85 -16.88
N LYS A 231 -10.11 9.82 -16.86
CA LYS A 231 -10.63 10.40 -15.61
C LYS A 231 -11.32 9.35 -14.75
N GLU A 232 -12.22 8.59 -15.36
CA GLU A 232 -12.99 7.53 -14.70
C GLU A 232 -12.08 6.41 -14.14
N GLY A 233 -11.03 6.06 -14.88
CA GLY A 233 -10.03 5.10 -14.44
C GLY A 233 -9.27 5.59 -13.21
N ARG A 234 -8.82 6.85 -13.22
CA ARG A 234 -8.12 7.46 -12.07
C ARG A 234 -9.02 7.57 -10.85
N GLU A 235 -10.26 8.03 -11.02
CA GLU A 235 -11.26 8.11 -9.95
C GLU A 235 -11.55 6.73 -9.34
N GLY A 236 -11.77 5.73 -10.19
CA GLY A 236 -12.01 4.37 -9.73
C GLY A 236 -10.82 3.77 -9.00
N MET A 237 -9.59 3.96 -9.49
CA MET A 237 -8.40 3.45 -8.81
C MET A 237 -8.13 4.16 -7.48
N ALA A 238 -8.34 5.48 -7.40
CA ALA A 238 -8.22 6.22 -6.16
C ALA A 238 -9.15 5.67 -5.07
N LEU A 239 -10.41 5.41 -5.43
CA LEU A 239 -11.40 4.84 -4.51
C LEU A 239 -11.10 3.36 -4.20
N GLY A 240 -10.84 2.55 -5.22
CA GLY A 240 -10.67 1.11 -5.07
C GLY A 240 -9.50 0.72 -4.17
N GLN A 241 -8.35 1.40 -4.30
CA GLN A 241 -7.20 1.15 -3.44
C GLN A 241 -7.48 1.53 -1.98
N TYR A 242 -8.17 2.65 -1.74
CA TYR A 242 -8.55 3.07 -0.40
C TYR A 242 -9.47 2.05 0.28
N ILE A 243 -10.49 1.55 -0.45
CA ILE A 243 -11.39 0.52 0.06
C ILE A 243 -10.63 -0.77 0.37
N ALA A 244 -9.66 -1.18 -0.49
CA ALA A 244 -8.79 -2.32 -0.19
C ALA A 244 -8.03 -2.12 1.13
N GLY A 245 -7.51 -0.91 1.37
CA GLY A 245 -6.82 -0.53 2.61
C GLY A 245 -7.71 -0.63 3.85
N MET A 246 -8.96 -0.18 3.76
CA MET A 246 -9.95 -0.33 4.83
C MET A 246 -10.13 -1.81 5.26
N GLY A 247 -9.99 -2.72 4.33
CA GLY A 247 -10.06 -4.16 4.57
C GLY A 247 -8.76 -4.72 5.15
N PHE A 248 -7.69 -4.77 4.35
CA PHE A 248 -6.47 -5.53 4.69
C PHE A 248 -5.72 -4.98 5.90
N SER A 249 -5.80 -3.68 6.17
CA SER A 249 -5.19 -3.08 7.36
C SER A 249 -5.70 -3.71 8.67
N ASN A 250 -6.88 -4.32 8.64
CA ASN A 250 -7.52 -4.92 9.81
C ASN A 250 -7.35 -6.45 9.91
N VAL A 251 -6.93 -7.11 8.84
CA VAL A 251 -6.87 -8.59 8.80
C VAL A 251 -5.55 -9.15 8.28
N GLY A 252 -4.72 -8.32 7.67
CA GLY A 252 -3.44 -8.75 7.10
C GLY A 252 -3.56 -9.34 5.69
N LEU A 253 -2.47 -9.92 5.23
CA LEU A 253 -2.23 -10.37 3.86
C LEU A 253 -1.82 -11.85 3.82
N GLY A 254 -0.98 -12.23 2.85
CA GLY A 254 -0.54 -13.60 2.64
C GLY A 254 0.83 -13.71 1.96
N ILE A 255 1.09 -14.86 1.36
CA ILE A 255 2.43 -15.18 0.81
C ILE A 255 2.74 -14.48 -0.52
N ALA A 256 1.77 -13.92 -1.26
CA ALA A 256 2.10 -13.11 -2.43
C ALA A 256 2.90 -11.88 -2.00
N HIS A 257 2.50 -11.20 -0.93
CA HIS A 257 3.28 -10.10 -0.35
C HIS A 257 4.58 -10.56 0.28
N SER A 258 4.59 -11.65 1.05
CA SER A 258 5.83 -12.19 1.64
C SER A 258 6.88 -12.46 0.58
N MET A 259 6.51 -13.09 -0.52
CA MET A 259 7.41 -13.40 -1.62
C MET A 259 7.83 -12.15 -2.40
N ALA A 260 6.91 -11.19 -2.60
CA ALA A 260 7.20 -9.92 -3.26
C ALA A 260 8.23 -9.08 -2.47
N HIS A 261 8.16 -9.07 -1.14
CA HIS A 261 9.14 -8.40 -0.29
C HIS A 261 10.56 -8.89 -0.53
N THR A 262 10.73 -10.21 -0.65
CA THR A 262 12.06 -10.81 -0.86
C THR A 262 12.60 -10.54 -2.26
N LEU A 263 11.74 -10.58 -3.29
CA LEU A 263 12.12 -10.20 -4.65
C LEU A 263 12.57 -8.74 -4.73
N GLY A 264 11.88 -7.86 -4.03
CA GLY A 264 12.27 -6.45 -3.92
C GLY A 264 13.61 -6.27 -3.20
N ALA A 265 13.88 -7.07 -2.17
CA ALA A 265 15.12 -6.98 -1.39
C ALA A 265 16.34 -7.51 -2.15
N VAL A 266 16.20 -8.58 -2.94
CA VAL A 266 17.31 -9.26 -3.62
C VAL A 266 17.55 -8.72 -5.03
N TYR A 267 16.48 -8.42 -5.77
CA TYR A 267 16.55 -8.05 -7.18
C TYR A 267 16.15 -6.61 -7.47
N ASP A 268 15.85 -5.83 -6.42
CA ASP A 268 15.32 -4.46 -6.55
C ASP A 268 14.07 -4.39 -7.45
N THR A 269 13.31 -5.49 -7.48
CA THR A 269 12.05 -5.56 -8.23
C THR A 269 11.05 -4.57 -7.64
N PRO A 270 10.44 -3.70 -8.44
CA PRO A 270 9.41 -2.79 -7.94
C PRO A 270 8.29 -3.58 -7.24
N HIS A 271 7.92 -3.15 -6.03
CA HIS A 271 7.01 -3.91 -5.15
C HIS A 271 5.73 -4.36 -5.84
N GLY A 272 5.01 -3.45 -6.49
CA GLY A 272 3.75 -3.78 -7.17
C GLY A 272 3.94 -4.72 -8.37
N VAL A 273 5.10 -4.70 -9.04
CA VAL A 273 5.42 -5.66 -10.10
C VAL A 273 5.63 -7.05 -9.49
N ALA A 274 6.38 -7.14 -8.39
CA ALA A 274 6.60 -8.40 -7.69
C ALA A 274 5.27 -9.00 -7.17
N CYS A 275 4.42 -8.19 -6.54
CA CYS A 275 3.08 -8.60 -6.11
C CYS A 275 2.24 -9.14 -7.29
N ALA A 276 2.22 -8.42 -8.40
CA ALA A 276 1.44 -8.79 -9.58
C ALA A 276 1.91 -10.10 -10.24
N MET A 277 3.21 -10.34 -10.26
CA MET A 277 3.77 -11.60 -10.76
C MET A 277 3.43 -12.78 -9.85
N MET A 278 3.51 -12.57 -8.52
CA MET A 278 3.26 -13.63 -7.54
C MET A 278 1.77 -13.94 -7.35
N LEU A 279 0.89 -12.95 -7.49
CA LEU A 279 -0.54 -13.12 -7.17
C LEU A 279 -1.20 -14.31 -7.87
N PRO A 280 -1.17 -14.48 -9.20
CA PRO A 280 -1.84 -15.61 -9.85
C PRO A 280 -1.21 -16.96 -9.48
N ILE A 281 0.10 -17.00 -9.21
CA ILE A 281 0.82 -18.21 -8.79
C ILE A 281 0.35 -18.64 -7.39
N VAL A 282 0.26 -17.67 -6.47
CA VAL A 282 -0.21 -17.90 -5.10
C VAL A 282 -1.69 -18.23 -5.06
N MET A 283 -2.52 -17.61 -5.91
CA MET A 283 -3.93 -17.96 -6.02
C MET A 283 -4.13 -19.42 -6.43
N GLU A 284 -3.35 -19.93 -7.38
CA GLU A 284 -3.40 -21.36 -7.74
C GLU A 284 -3.03 -22.26 -6.57
N TYR A 285 -1.99 -21.90 -5.82
CA TYR A 285 -1.56 -22.66 -4.65
C TYR A 285 -2.63 -22.69 -3.55
N ASN A 286 -3.31 -21.57 -3.32
CA ASN A 286 -4.30 -21.41 -2.26
C ASN A 286 -5.70 -21.93 -2.63
N ALA A 287 -5.96 -22.25 -3.90
CA ALA A 287 -7.31 -22.47 -4.42
C ALA A 287 -8.11 -23.54 -3.66
N ASP A 288 -7.47 -24.60 -3.19
CA ASP A 288 -8.09 -25.71 -2.47
C ASP A 288 -8.46 -25.39 -1.00
N CYS A 289 -7.93 -24.30 -0.46
CA CYS A 289 -8.14 -23.86 0.94
C CYS A 289 -9.12 -22.70 1.09
N THR A 290 -9.74 -22.22 0.01
CA THR A 290 -10.51 -20.96 -0.01
C THR A 290 -12.02 -21.14 -0.12
N GLY A 291 -12.51 -22.39 -0.03
CA GLY A 291 -13.95 -22.68 -0.17
C GLY A 291 -14.54 -22.13 -1.47
N GLU A 292 -15.54 -21.28 -1.37
CA GLU A 292 -16.19 -20.61 -2.51
C GLU A 292 -15.69 -19.19 -2.78
N LYS A 293 -14.72 -18.70 -2.03
CA LYS A 293 -14.25 -17.31 -2.15
C LYS A 293 -13.80 -16.95 -3.57
N TYR A 294 -13.23 -17.88 -4.34
CA TYR A 294 -12.81 -17.61 -5.71
C TYR A 294 -13.99 -17.46 -6.68
N ARG A 295 -15.18 -18.00 -6.37
CA ARG A 295 -16.40 -17.69 -7.11
C ARG A 295 -16.72 -16.20 -7.00
N GLU A 296 -16.65 -15.66 -5.79
CA GLU A 296 -16.93 -14.24 -5.55
C GLU A 296 -15.85 -13.33 -6.15
N ILE A 297 -14.57 -13.74 -6.11
CA ILE A 297 -13.49 -13.02 -6.81
C ILE A 297 -13.75 -12.97 -8.31
N ALA A 298 -14.05 -14.12 -8.93
CA ALA A 298 -14.38 -14.19 -10.37
C ALA A 298 -15.56 -13.28 -10.73
N ARG A 299 -16.62 -13.32 -9.91
CA ARG A 299 -17.80 -12.46 -10.09
C ARG A 299 -17.43 -10.97 -9.98
N ALA A 300 -16.67 -10.58 -8.96
CA ALA A 300 -16.25 -9.21 -8.76
C ALA A 300 -15.34 -8.70 -9.90
N MET A 301 -14.54 -9.59 -10.49
CA MET A 301 -13.71 -9.28 -11.65
C MET A 301 -14.47 -9.26 -12.98
N GLY A 302 -15.79 -9.52 -12.95
CA GLY A 302 -16.66 -9.45 -14.12
C GLY A 302 -16.64 -10.69 -15.02
N VAL A 303 -16.24 -11.85 -14.49
CA VAL A 303 -16.33 -13.12 -15.24
C VAL A 303 -17.81 -13.48 -15.43
N GLU A 304 -18.20 -13.74 -16.67
CA GLU A 304 -19.57 -14.14 -17.00
C GLU A 304 -19.82 -15.61 -16.69
N GLY A 305 -21.08 -15.95 -16.38
CA GLY A 305 -21.51 -17.34 -16.19
C GLY A 305 -20.98 -18.03 -14.93
N VAL A 306 -20.44 -17.29 -13.97
CA VAL A 306 -19.83 -17.84 -12.75
C VAL A 306 -20.77 -18.73 -11.95
N ASP A 307 -22.07 -18.43 -11.93
CA ASP A 307 -23.08 -19.19 -11.17
C ASP A 307 -23.33 -20.59 -11.73
N GLN A 308 -23.01 -20.83 -13.01
CA GLN A 308 -23.10 -22.12 -13.67
C GLN A 308 -21.81 -22.93 -13.63
N MET A 309 -20.74 -22.37 -13.11
CA MET A 309 -19.42 -23.02 -13.02
C MET A 309 -19.35 -23.95 -11.80
N ASP A 310 -18.74 -25.11 -11.99
CA ASP A 310 -18.29 -25.91 -10.86
C ASP A 310 -17.08 -25.28 -10.15
N GLN A 311 -16.66 -25.86 -9.04
CA GLN A 311 -15.59 -25.32 -8.21
C GLN A 311 -14.25 -25.22 -8.95
N ALA A 312 -13.90 -26.20 -9.76
CA ALA A 312 -12.68 -26.17 -10.53
C ALA A 312 -12.69 -25.05 -11.58
N ALA A 313 -13.84 -24.90 -12.26
CA ALA A 313 -14.03 -23.90 -13.30
C ALA A 313 -13.98 -22.47 -12.74
N TYR A 314 -14.69 -22.13 -11.65
CA TYR A 314 -14.66 -20.77 -11.13
C TYR A 314 -13.31 -20.43 -10.47
N ARG A 315 -12.63 -21.41 -9.85
CA ARG A 315 -11.28 -21.20 -9.31
C ARG A 315 -10.29 -20.84 -10.42
N LYS A 316 -10.32 -21.60 -11.52
CA LYS A 316 -9.51 -21.29 -12.69
C LYS A 316 -9.87 -19.94 -13.29
N ALA A 317 -11.16 -19.64 -13.45
CA ALA A 317 -11.62 -18.37 -14.02
C ALA A 317 -11.18 -17.14 -13.21
N ALA A 318 -11.16 -17.23 -11.87
CA ALA A 318 -10.64 -16.16 -11.02
C ALA A 318 -9.16 -15.89 -11.27
N VAL A 319 -8.35 -16.94 -11.34
CA VAL A 319 -6.90 -16.84 -11.64
C VAL A 319 -6.64 -16.29 -13.04
N ASP A 320 -7.37 -16.79 -14.03
CA ASP A 320 -7.26 -16.35 -15.43
C ASP A 320 -7.64 -14.87 -15.58
N ALA A 321 -8.65 -14.39 -14.83
CA ALA A 321 -9.05 -12.99 -14.84
C ALA A 321 -7.94 -12.09 -14.28
N VAL A 322 -7.24 -12.51 -13.22
CA VAL A 322 -6.09 -11.78 -12.67
C VAL A 322 -4.94 -11.76 -13.68
N ARG A 323 -4.60 -12.90 -14.29
CA ARG A 323 -3.57 -12.97 -15.33
C ARG A 323 -3.89 -12.05 -16.50
N LYS A 324 -5.13 -12.09 -16.96
CA LYS A 324 -5.57 -11.24 -18.08
C LYS A 324 -5.46 -9.76 -17.76
N LEU A 325 -5.85 -9.34 -16.57
CA LEU A 325 -5.69 -7.95 -16.16
C LEU A 325 -4.22 -7.54 -16.09
N SER A 326 -3.37 -8.38 -15.52
CA SER A 326 -1.92 -8.17 -15.42
C SER A 326 -1.27 -8.00 -16.79
N GLU A 327 -1.61 -8.88 -17.74
CA GLU A 327 -1.18 -8.82 -19.14
C GLU A 327 -1.64 -7.53 -19.83
N ASP A 328 -2.92 -7.17 -19.70
CA ASP A 328 -3.52 -6.00 -20.34
C ASP A 328 -2.88 -4.69 -19.89
N VAL A 329 -2.36 -4.64 -18.67
CA VAL A 329 -1.67 -3.45 -18.14
C VAL A 329 -0.14 -3.53 -18.26
N GLY A 330 0.39 -4.57 -18.91
CA GLY A 330 1.79 -4.70 -19.29
C GLY A 330 2.72 -5.16 -18.15
N ILE A 331 2.23 -5.91 -17.17
CA ILE A 331 3.06 -6.52 -16.13
C ILE A 331 3.71 -7.79 -16.68
N PRO A 332 5.03 -8.00 -16.48
CA PRO A 332 5.69 -9.23 -16.89
C PRO A 332 5.20 -10.42 -16.05
N SER A 333 5.15 -11.60 -16.66
CA SER A 333 4.78 -12.84 -15.97
C SER A 333 5.98 -13.60 -15.39
N LYS A 334 7.19 -13.16 -15.72
CA LYS A 334 8.46 -13.81 -15.35
C LYS A 334 9.48 -12.78 -14.87
N LEU A 335 10.42 -13.24 -14.06
CA LEU A 335 11.54 -12.44 -13.58
C LEU A 335 12.84 -13.03 -14.17
N GLU A 336 13.28 -12.49 -15.30
CA GLU A 336 14.47 -12.98 -16.01
C GLU A 336 15.76 -12.95 -15.17
N ALA A 337 15.84 -12.06 -14.20
CA ALA A 337 17.00 -11.95 -13.30
C ALA A 337 17.04 -13.04 -12.23
N LEU A 338 15.94 -13.79 -12.02
CA LEU A 338 15.81 -14.79 -10.96
C LEU A 338 16.76 -15.96 -11.20
N LYS A 339 17.51 -16.34 -10.17
CA LYS A 339 18.49 -17.43 -10.24
C LYS A 339 18.10 -18.59 -9.34
N GLU A 340 18.30 -19.81 -9.81
CA GLU A 340 18.04 -21.03 -9.03
C GLU A 340 18.83 -21.05 -7.71
N GLU A 341 20.04 -20.52 -7.69
CA GLU A 341 20.92 -20.48 -6.51
C GLU A 341 20.38 -19.60 -5.37
N ASP A 342 19.51 -18.61 -5.69
CA ASP A 342 18.94 -17.69 -4.72
C ASP A 342 17.63 -18.23 -4.11
N LEU A 343 16.99 -19.24 -4.70
CA LEU A 343 15.68 -19.76 -4.28
C LEU A 343 15.64 -20.19 -2.81
N PRO A 344 16.64 -20.87 -2.23
CA PRO A 344 16.62 -21.24 -0.82
C PRO A 344 16.53 -20.01 0.10
N PHE A 345 17.34 -18.98 -0.15
CA PHE A 345 17.32 -17.74 0.63
C PHE A 345 15.99 -16.98 0.49
N LEU A 346 15.46 -16.90 -0.74
CA LEU A 346 14.17 -16.25 -1.00
C LEU A 346 13.03 -16.96 -0.25
N ALA A 347 13.00 -18.29 -0.29
CA ALA A 347 11.98 -19.09 0.36
C ALA A 347 12.03 -18.98 1.90
N GLU A 348 13.23 -19.08 2.49
CA GLU A 348 13.42 -18.87 3.93
C GLU A 348 12.99 -17.46 4.36
N SER A 349 13.39 -16.44 3.61
CA SER A 349 13.04 -15.05 3.90
C SER A 349 11.54 -14.80 3.78
N ALA A 350 10.88 -15.34 2.76
CA ALA A 350 9.43 -15.22 2.59
C ALA A 350 8.67 -15.99 3.68
N HIS A 351 9.16 -17.15 4.09
CA HIS A 351 8.56 -17.93 5.18
C HIS A 351 8.60 -17.18 6.53
N ALA A 352 9.66 -16.42 6.76
CA ALA A 352 9.85 -15.63 7.98
C ALA A 352 9.16 -14.25 7.93
N ASP A 353 8.58 -13.87 6.80
CA ASP A 353 7.93 -12.58 6.62
C ASP A 353 6.63 -12.46 7.44
N ALA A 354 6.34 -11.25 7.92
CA ALA A 354 5.17 -10.96 8.77
C ALA A 354 3.82 -11.25 8.09
N CYS A 355 3.75 -11.26 6.76
CA CYS A 355 2.52 -11.54 6.01
C CYS A 355 2.26 -13.05 5.86
N ALA A 356 3.29 -13.91 5.93
CA ALA A 356 3.19 -15.34 5.68
C ALA A 356 2.15 -16.07 6.56
N PRO A 357 2.04 -15.79 7.88
CA PRO A 357 1.09 -16.48 8.75
C PRO A 357 -0.39 -16.25 8.37
N GLY A 358 -0.69 -15.14 7.66
CA GLY A 358 -2.05 -14.81 7.20
C GLY A 358 -2.53 -15.66 6.03
N ASN A 359 -1.64 -16.34 5.31
CA ASN A 359 -2.02 -17.08 4.11
C ASN A 359 -3.02 -18.20 4.44
N PRO A 360 -4.08 -18.40 3.64
CA PRO A 360 -5.12 -19.40 3.95
C PRO A 360 -4.58 -20.84 4.00
N LYS A 361 -3.56 -21.14 3.21
CA LYS A 361 -2.86 -22.41 3.18
C LYS A 361 -1.46 -22.25 3.76
N ASP A 362 -1.09 -23.08 4.73
CA ASP A 362 0.27 -23.08 5.24
C ASP A 362 1.26 -23.47 4.13
N ALA A 363 2.33 -22.69 3.99
CA ALA A 363 3.34 -22.90 2.97
C ALA A 363 4.69 -23.25 3.63
N SER A 364 5.22 -24.41 3.30
CA SER A 364 6.58 -24.80 3.69
C SER A 364 7.63 -24.03 2.88
N ILE A 365 8.90 -24.10 3.32
CA ILE A 365 10.02 -23.53 2.55
C ILE A 365 10.12 -24.21 1.18
N GLU A 366 9.85 -25.49 1.09
CA GLU A 366 9.81 -26.25 -0.16
C GLU A 366 8.70 -25.76 -1.08
N ASP A 367 7.49 -25.52 -0.56
CA ASP A 367 6.38 -24.95 -1.34
C ASP A 367 6.76 -23.58 -1.91
N LEU A 368 7.30 -22.71 -1.06
CA LEU A 368 7.71 -21.35 -1.48
C LEU A 368 8.81 -21.41 -2.54
N THR A 369 9.76 -22.34 -2.44
CA THR A 369 10.80 -22.57 -3.43
C THR A 369 10.18 -22.92 -4.79
N GLU A 370 9.21 -23.85 -4.82
CA GLU A 370 8.52 -24.24 -6.05
C GLU A 370 7.68 -23.10 -6.64
N LEU A 371 7.05 -22.27 -5.77
CA LEU A 371 6.29 -21.10 -6.22
C LEU A 371 7.20 -20.05 -6.85
N PHE A 372 8.37 -19.76 -6.27
CA PHE A 372 9.36 -18.88 -6.90
C PHE A 372 9.87 -19.41 -8.23
N ARG A 373 10.10 -20.73 -8.34
CA ARG A 373 10.56 -21.35 -9.58
C ARG A 373 9.61 -21.13 -10.76
N LYS A 374 8.31 -20.93 -10.50
CA LYS A 374 7.33 -20.62 -11.56
C LYS A 374 7.56 -19.25 -12.21
N LEU A 375 8.35 -18.35 -11.60
CA LEU A 375 8.74 -17.07 -12.19
C LEU A 375 9.93 -17.16 -13.17
N MET A 376 10.61 -18.27 -13.25
CA MET A 376 11.76 -18.50 -14.14
C MET A 376 11.36 -18.75 -15.61
#